data_4ddd0df96e0eb8d9c596b1bcf890ec9e
#
_entry.id   4ddd0df96e0eb8d9c596b1bcf890ec9e
#
_cell.length_a   1.000
_cell.length_b   1.000
_cell.length_c   1.000
_cell.angle_alpha   90.00
_cell.angle_beta   90.00
_cell.angle_gamma   90.00
#
_symmetry.space_group_name_H-M   'P 1'
#
loop_
_entity.id
_entity.type
_entity.pdbx_description
1 polymer ?
#
loop_
_entity_poly.entity_id
_entity_poly.type
_entity_poly.pdbx_seq_one_letter_code
_entity_poly.pdbx_strand_id
1 'polypeptide(L)'
;MRIPEFSGEWNKYTINDLATVVGGGTPDTTVKSYWGGDIQWFTPSEIGKNKYVDFSKRTITRDGLDNSSAKLLPLHTILLSSRATVGECSIASNECTTNQGFQSLIAKQCNIDFLYYLIQTKKKDLIRNACGSTFLEISANEIRKIKVAVPVQNEQEQIAKLLSLIDERIATQNKIIEDLKKLKSAISKQAFAQKPNGWNRLDTLFSKGKAGGTPTSTNKEYYNGEIPFLSINDITKQGKYVRYTENHLSRSGLENSSAWVVPEYSLIISMYASVGLVTINEVPITTSQAMFAMQLRDKDLLDYLYYYLSYFKYRHIHKYLETGTQSNINADIVRGIMIPTYGHSRNMKIASTLQGIDAKIDNELSVLKLFNRQKNYLLSQMFI
;
A
#
# COMPACT_ATOMS: atom_id res chain seq x y z
N MET A 1 17.90 9.73 24.55
CA MET A 1 18.83 10.88 24.58
C MET A 1 18.20 11.94 23.69
N ARG A 2 17.76 13.08 24.24
CA ARG A 2 17.15 14.17 23.42
C ARG A 2 18.17 14.72 22.45
N ILE A 3 17.72 15.24 21.33
CA ILE A 3 18.57 16.01 20.42
C ILE A 3 19.01 17.25 21.20
N PRO A 4 20.32 17.57 21.25
CA PRO A 4 20.83 18.66 22.11
C PRO A 4 20.15 20.01 21.95
N GLU A 5 19.64 20.30 20.75
CA GLU A 5 18.91 21.53 20.41
C GLU A 5 17.50 21.61 21.03
N PHE A 6 16.98 20.49 21.56
CA PHE A 6 15.66 20.37 22.21
C PHE A 6 15.81 19.90 23.67
N SER A 7 16.63 20.60 24.43
CA SER A 7 16.98 20.25 25.82
C SER A 7 16.19 21.02 26.88
N GLY A 8 15.21 21.82 26.48
CA GLY A 8 14.37 22.60 27.41
C GLY A 8 13.58 21.71 28.39
N GLU A 9 13.13 22.30 29.49
CA GLU A 9 12.27 21.60 30.44
C GLU A 9 10.89 21.36 29.82
N TRP A 10 10.41 20.13 29.96
CA TRP A 10 9.07 19.74 29.52
C TRP A 10 8.14 19.62 30.71
N ASN A 11 7.09 20.43 30.72
CA ASN A 11 6.09 20.41 31.76
C ASN A 11 5.06 19.29 31.54
N LYS A 12 4.56 18.74 32.65
CA LYS A 12 3.57 17.66 32.62
C LYS A 12 2.16 18.26 32.50
N TYR A 13 1.43 17.74 31.51
CA TYR A 13 0.04 18.09 31.23
C TYR A 13 -0.81 16.84 31.01
N THR A 14 -2.11 17.04 30.94
CA THR A 14 -3.05 16.07 30.35
C THR A 14 -3.52 16.59 29.00
N ILE A 15 -4.08 15.71 28.15
CA ILE A 15 -4.67 16.17 26.89
C ILE A 15 -5.77 17.20 27.16
N ASN A 16 -6.51 17.09 28.27
CA ASN A 16 -7.54 18.06 28.62
C ASN A 16 -6.99 19.49 28.90
N ASP A 17 -5.75 19.60 29.33
CA ASP A 17 -5.11 20.91 29.52
C ASP A 17 -4.74 21.54 28.16
N LEU A 18 -4.38 20.72 27.15
CA LEU A 18 -3.89 21.18 25.86
C LEU A 18 -5.00 21.35 24.81
N ALA A 19 -6.10 20.63 24.93
CA ALA A 19 -7.16 20.64 23.94
C ALA A 19 -8.56 20.39 24.54
N THR A 20 -9.57 20.91 23.87
CA THR A 20 -10.96 20.53 24.10
C THR A 20 -11.29 19.29 23.30
N VAL A 21 -11.77 18.24 23.97
CA VAL A 21 -12.15 16.98 23.32
C VAL A 21 -13.63 17.04 22.94
N VAL A 22 -13.94 16.89 21.64
CA VAL A 22 -15.28 17.02 21.07
C VAL A 22 -15.64 15.74 20.33
N GLY A 23 -16.76 15.09 20.74
CA GLY A 23 -17.31 13.94 20.01
C GLY A 23 -18.06 14.36 18.76
N GLY A 24 -18.14 13.45 17.80
CA GLY A 24 -18.93 13.63 16.59
C GLY A 24 -20.34 13.04 16.68
N GLY A 25 -21.09 13.18 15.61
CA GLY A 25 -22.45 12.65 15.46
C GLY A 25 -22.84 12.38 14.02
N THR A 26 -23.89 11.62 13.84
CA THR A 26 -24.41 11.25 12.52
C THR A 26 -25.86 11.71 12.41
N PRO A 27 -26.21 12.56 11.43
CA PRO A 27 -27.59 12.86 11.10
C PRO A 27 -28.34 11.59 10.68
N ASP A 28 -29.66 11.58 10.87
CA ASP A 28 -30.48 10.45 10.43
C ASP A 28 -30.26 10.16 8.95
N THR A 29 -29.77 8.96 8.65
CA THR A 29 -29.42 8.55 7.28
C THR A 29 -30.62 8.33 6.37
N THR A 30 -31.80 8.18 6.95
CA THR A 30 -33.08 8.00 6.21
C THR A 30 -33.64 9.34 5.72
N VAL A 31 -33.26 10.47 6.35
CA VAL A 31 -33.71 11.81 5.98
C VAL A 31 -32.78 12.41 4.93
N LYS A 32 -33.17 12.34 3.68
CA LYS A 32 -32.34 12.79 2.54
C LYS A 32 -31.96 14.27 2.61
N SER A 33 -32.83 15.14 3.15
CA SER A 33 -32.56 16.59 3.29
C SER A 33 -31.43 16.93 4.24
N TYR A 34 -30.98 16.00 5.08
CA TYR A 34 -29.84 16.21 5.99
C TYR A 34 -28.49 16.05 5.30
N TRP A 35 -28.45 15.54 4.08
CA TRP A 35 -27.24 15.15 3.37
C TRP A 35 -27.05 15.94 2.07
N GLY A 36 -25.78 16.05 1.63
CA GLY A 36 -25.44 16.69 0.34
C GLY A 36 -25.34 18.21 0.39
N GLY A 37 -25.22 18.80 1.58
CA GLY A 37 -25.00 20.25 1.76
C GLY A 37 -23.53 20.66 1.70
N ASP A 38 -23.20 21.80 2.27
CA ASP A 38 -21.86 22.42 2.18
C ASP A 38 -20.93 22.04 3.34
N ILE A 39 -21.45 21.39 4.40
CA ILE A 39 -20.69 21.07 5.61
C ILE A 39 -20.01 19.71 5.44
N GLN A 40 -18.68 19.67 5.53
CA GLN A 40 -17.90 18.44 5.48
C GLN A 40 -18.25 17.52 6.65
N TRP A 41 -18.41 16.20 6.38
CA TRP A 41 -18.71 15.20 7.40
C TRP A 41 -17.82 13.98 7.22
N PHE A 42 -16.80 13.89 8.08
CA PHE A 42 -15.76 12.86 7.98
C PHE A 42 -16.12 11.56 8.70
N THR A 43 -15.61 10.46 8.16
CA THR A 43 -15.59 9.13 8.78
C THR A 43 -14.14 8.68 9.06
N PRO A 44 -13.90 7.74 10.01
CA PRO A 44 -12.55 7.29 10.35
C PRO A 44 -11.71 6.74 9.18
N SER A 45 -12.35 6.23 8.14
CA SER A 45 -11.67 5.71 6.95
C SER A 45 -11.04 6.78 6.03
N GLU A 46 -11.37 8.06 6.28
CA GLU A 46 -10.95 9.19 5.44
C GLU A 46 -9.75 9.95 6.00
N ILE A 47 -9.34 9.63 7.24
CA ILE A 47 -8.22 10.28 7.93
C ILE A 47 -7.04 9.34 8.12
N GLY A 48 -5.92 9.88 8.62
CA GLY A 48 -4.72 9.13 9.01
C GLY A 48 -3.72 8.91 7.88
N LYS A 49 -4.10 9.05 6.62
CA LYS A 49 -3.19 8.92 5.47
C LYS A 49 -2.38 10.18 5.21
N ASN A 50 -3.01 11.34 5.35
CA ASN A 50 -2.41 12.65 5.17
C ASN A 50 -2.51 13.45 6.47
N LYS A 51 -1.54 14.34 6.69
CA LYS A 51 -1.56 15.26 7.83
C LYS A 51 -2.78 16.17 7.79
N TYR A 52 -3.08 16.74 6.63
CA TYR A 52 -4.24 17.61 6.40
C TYR A 52 -5.31 16.91 5.57
N VAL A 53 -6.58 17.23 5.86
CA VAL A 53 -7.74 16.76 5.09
C VAL A 53 -8.66 17.94 4.78
N ASP A 54 -9.04 18.06 3.50
CA ASP A 54 -9.80 19.20 2.97
C ASP A 54 -11.28 18.87 2.77
N PHE A 55 -11.56 17.72 2.14
CA PHE A 55 -12.89 17.31 1.72
C PHE A 55 -13.24 15.91 2.17
N SER A 56 -14.48 15.74 2.61
CA SER A 56 -15.06 14.45 2.97
C SER A 56 -15.84 13.86 1.78
N LYS A 57 -16.04 12.55 1.79
CA LYS A 57 -16.85 11.86 0.77
C LYS A 57 -18.32 12.20 0.84
N ARG A 58 -18.79 12.55 2.03
CA ARG A 58 -20.19 12.93 2.27
C ARG A 58 -20.22 14.25 3.00
N THR A 59 -21.23 15.04 2.71
CA THR A 59 -21.49 16.32 3.35
C THR A 59 -22.87 16.32 3.99
N ILE A 60 -23.09 17.19 4.95
CA ILE A 60 -24.37 17.41 5.58
C ILE A 60 -24.87 18.84 5.33
N THR A 61 -26.18 19.03 5.43
CA THR A 61 -26.80 20.33 5.38
C THR A 61 -26.80 20.99 6.76
N ARG A 62 -27.12 22.27 6.83
CA ARG A 62 -27.34 22.98 8.10
C ARG A 62 -28.45 22.30 8.89
N ASP A 63 -29.52 21.91 8.21
CA ASP A 63 -30.65 21.20 8.82
C ASP A 63 -30.20 19.85 9.43
N GLY A 64 -29.35 19.10 8.70
CA GLY A 64 -28.73 17.86 9.23
C GLY A 64 -27.84 18.10 10.44
N LEU A 65 -27.08 19.19 10.48
CA LEU A 65 -26.30 19.60 11.64
C LEU A 65 -27.21 19.91 12.84
N ASP A 66 -28.21 20.76 12.64
CA ASP A 66 -29.06 21.26 13.73
C ASP A 66 -29.99 20.17 14.30
N ASN A 67 -30.32 19.14 13.52
CA ASN A 67 -31.13 18.01 13.94
C ASN A 67 -30.33 16.73 14.26
N SER A 68 -29.06 16.87 14.63
CA SER A 68 -28.21 15.73 15.00
C SER A 68 -27.28 16.06 16.18
N SER A 69 -26.56 15.04 16.65
CA SER A 69 -25.50 15.20 17.65
C SER A 69 -24.16 15.66 17.06
N ALA A 70 -24.08 15.85 15.73
CA ALA A 70 -22.89 16.37 15.08
C ALA A 70 -22.53 17.76 15.61
N LYS A 71 -21.23 18.04 15.68
CA LYS A 71 -20.72 19.33 16.16
C LYS A 71 -19.89 19.96 15.05
N LEU A 72 -20.12 21.24 14.78
CA LEU A 72 -19.27 22.00 13.88
C LEU A 72 -17.93 22.27 14.56
N LEU A 73 -16.87 21.77 13.94
CA LEU A 73 -15.50 21.88 14.41
C LEU A 73 -14.79 22.98 13.62
N PRO A 74 -14.05 23.89 14.28
CA PRO A 74 -13.30 24.92 13.58
C PRO A 74 -12.17 24.34 12.73
N LEU A 75 -11.71 25.13 11.75
CA LEU A 75 -10.51 24.78 11.00
C LEU A 75 -9.32 24.51 11.96
N HIS A 76 -8.37 23.69 11.52
CA HIS A 76 -7.21 23.23 12.30
C HIS A 76 -7.57 22.33 13.50
N THR A 77 -8.79 21.81 13.58
CA THR A 77 -9.11 20.77 14.56
C THR A 77 -8.40 19.47 14.20
N ILE A 78 -7.81 18.79 15.16
CA ILE A 78 -7.29 17.44 14.97
C ILE A 78 -8.45 16.46 15.04
N LEU A 79 -8.78 15.83 13.91
CA LEU A 79 -9.76 14.77 13.82
C LEU A 79 -9.10 13.47 14.30
N LEU A 80 -9.44 13.02 15.51
CA LEU A 80 -8.87 11.82 16.13
C LEU A 80 -9.88 10.69 16.11
N SER A 81 -9.56 9.59 15.42
CA SER A 81 -10.39 8.39 15.42
C SER A 81 -10.39 7.72 16.78
N SER A 82 -11.56 7.56 17.35
CA SER A 82 -11.79 6.88 18.65
C SER A 82 -12.34 5.47 18.50
N ARG A 83 -12.73 5.05 17.27
CA ARG A 83 -13.33 3.73 17.00
C ARG A 83 -12.76 3.13 15.73
N ALA A 84 -12.64 1.80 15.65
CA ALA A 84 -12.12 1.01 14.55
C ALA A 84 -10.61 1.24 14.26
N THR A 85 -10.20 2.48 13.99
CA THR A 85 -8.81 2.87 13.72
C THR A 85 -8.28 3.79 14.83
N VAL A 86 -8.43 3.37 16.09
CA VAL A 86 -8.09 4.16 17.28
C VAL A 86 -6.67 4.74 17.17
N GLY A 87 -6.59 6.07 17.36
CA GLY A 87 -5.33 6.80 17.34
C GLY A 87 -4.89 7.30 15.95
N GLU A 88 -5.59 6.96 14.87
CA GLU A 88 -5.38 7.65 13.58
C GLU A 88 -5.92 9.07 13.66
N CYS A 89 -5.18 10.03 13.10
CA CYS A 89 -5.58 11.43 13.14
C CYS A 89 -5.14 12.21 11.91
N SER A 90 -5.86 13.30 11.63
CA SER A 90 -5.53 14.31 10.62
C SER A 90 -5.97 15.69 11.12
N ILE A 91 -5.43 16.76 10.55
CA ILE A 91 -5.82 18.14 10.83
C ILE A 91 -6.83 18.57 9.75
N ALA A 92 -7.97 19.09 10.17
CA ALA A 92 -8.97 19.64 9.25
C ALA A 92 -8.51 20.98 8.67
N SER A 93 -8.48 21.12 7.34
CA SER A 93 -8.13 22.37 6.66
C SER A 93 -9.31 23.35 6.56
N ASN A 94 -10.52 22.89 6.85
CA ASN A 94 -11.74 23.69 6.82
C ASN A 94 -12.59 23.37 8.05
N GLU A 95 -13.61 24.20 8.29
CA GLU A 95 -14.68 23.83 9.23
C GLU A 95 -15.34 22.53 8.77
N CYS A 96 -15.60 21.63 9.71
CA CYS A 96 -16.14 20.33 9.39
C CYS A 96 -16.92 19.71 10.54
N THR A 97 -17.53 18.58 10.27
CA THR A 97 -18.17 17.70 11.26
C THR A 97 -17.62 16.29 11.13
N THR A 98 -17.87 15.45 12.10
CA THR A 98 -17.44 14.06 12.11
C THR A 98 -18.56 13.16 12.60
N ASN A 99 -18.48 11.86 12.24
CA ASN A 99 -19.37 10.88 12.83
C ASN A 99 -18.99 10.57 14.30
N GLN A 100 -19.78 9.73 14.96
CA GLN A 100 -19.57 9.33 16.35
C GLN A 100 -18.29 8.52 16.61
N GLY A 101 -17.57 8.11 15.57
CA GLY A 101 -16.28 7.40 15.67
C GLY A 101 -15.08 8.31 15.96
N PHE A 102 -15.32 9.58 16.29
CA PHE A 102 -14.29 10.56 16.58
C PHE A 102 -14.38 11.13 17.98
N GLN A 103 -13.21 11.47 18.52
CA GLN A 103 -13.02 12.37 19.65
C GLN A 103 -12.00 13.43 19.23
N SER A 104 -12.48 14.46 18.54
CA SER A 104 -11.65 15.49 17.92
C SER A 104 -11.06 16.46 18.95
N LEU A 105 -9.89 17.01 18.65
CA LEU A 105 -9.14 17.88 19.56
C LEU A 105 -9.04 19.28 18.99
N ILE A 106 -9.64 20.24 19.70
CA ILE A 106 -9.49 21.67 19.42
C ILE A 106 -8.40 22.20 20.36
N ALA A 107 -7.24 22.57 19.77
CA ALA A 107 -6.11 23.06 20.56
C ALA A 107 -6.46 24.34 21.34
N LYS A 108 -5.98 24.42 22.58
CA LYS A 108 -6.05 25.60 23.43
C LYS A 108 -4.78 26.43 23.26
N GLN A 109 -3.85 26.28 24.20
CA GLN A 109 -2.56 27.01 24.23
C GLN A 109 -1.42 26.05 23.83
N CYS A 110 -1.58 25.34 22.71
CA CYS A 110 -0.59 24.38 22.18
C CYS A 110 -0.50 24.58 20.68
N ASN A 111 0.71 24.54 20.15
CA ASN A 111 0.89 24.54 18.70
C ASN A 111 0.19 23.34 18.09
N ILE A 112 -0.64 23.55 17.07
CA ILE A 112 -1.51 22.51 16.51
C ILE A 112 -0.71 21.38 15.83
N ASP A 113 0.34 21.73 15.12
CA ASP A 113 1.20 20.75 14.45
C ASP A 113 2.00 19.93 15.48
N PHE A 114 2.48 20.57 16.54
CA PHE A 114 3.12 19.87 17.65
C PHE A 114 2.14 18.90 18.32
N LEU A 115 0.92 19.35 18.63
CA LEU A 115 -0.12 18.51 19.23
C LEU A 115 -0.46 17.31 18.33
N TYR A 116 -0.53 17.52 17.02
CA TYR A 116 -0.75 16.44 16.05
C TYR A 116 0.34 15.37 16.15
N TYR A 117 1.62 15.75 16.19
CA TYR A 117 2.72 14.79 16.33
C TYR A 117 2.75 14.13 17.72
N LEU A 118 2.46 14.91 18.76
CA LEU A 118 2.35 14.38 20.13
C LEU A 118 1.29 13.26 20.21
N ILE A 119 0.11 13.46 19.62
CA ILE A 119 -0.96 12.46 19.58
C ILE A 119 -0.52 11.20 18.85
N GLN A 120 0.21 11.32 17.75
CA GLN A 120 0.75 10.14 17.05
C GLN A 120 1.66 9.29 17.95
N THR A 121 2.48 9.92 18.79
CA THR A 121 3.35 9.18 19.72
C THR A 121 2.55 8.45 20.80
N LYS A 122 1.34 8.92 21.11
CA LYS A 122 0.44 8.34 22.12
C LYS A 122 -0.50 7.26 21.59
N LYS A 123 -0.36 6.86 20.32
CA LYS A 123 -1.23 5.85 19.72
C LYS A 123 -1.30 4.55 20.51
N LYS A 124 -0.18 4.08 21.05
CA LYS A 124 -0.14 2.87 21.90
C LYS A 124 -0.93 3.06 23.21
N ASP A 125 -0.83 4.24 23.82
CA ASP A 125 -1.56 4.55 25.04
C ASP A 125 -3.06 4.68 24.76
N LEU A 126 -3.45 5.30 23.64
CA LEU A 126 -4.84 5.38 23.18
C LEU A 126 -5.44 3.99 22.98
N ILE A 127 -4.73 3.10 22.32
CA ILE A 127 -5.17 1.71 22.09
C ILE A 127 -5.26 0.94 23.41
N ARG A 128 -4.29 1.09 24.32
CA ARG A 128 -4.28 0.41 25.63
C ARG A 128 -5.47 0.81 26.51
N ASN A 129 -5.88 2.08 26.44
CA ASN A 129 -7.00 2.62 27.21
C ASN A 129 -8.36 2.49 26.49
N ALA A 130 -8.35 1.90 25.28
CA ALA A 130 -9.58 1.58 24.57
C ALA A 130 -10.20 0.29 25.10
N CYS A 131 -11.51 0.22 25.11
CA CYS A 131 -12.31 -0.91 25.56
C CYS A 131 -13.14 -1.49 24.40
N GLY A 132 -13.55 -2.75 24.51
CA GLY A 132 -14.40 -3.44 23.55
C GLY A 132 -13.81 -4.74 23.03
N SER A 133 -14.61 -5.80 22.99
CA SER A 133 -14.19 -7.13 22.52
C SER A 133 -14.29 -7.30 21.01
N THR A 134 -15.27 -6.64 20.39
CA THR A 134 -15.53 -6.73 18.94
C THR A 134 -15.00 -5.50 18.19
N PHE A 135 -15.12 -4.32 18.77
CA PHE A 135 -14.59 -3.06 18.24
C PHE A 135 -13.95 -2.26 19.36
N LEU A 136 -12.65 -1.98 19.22
CA LEU A 136 -11.95 -1.09 20.14
C LEU A 136 -12.51 0.32 20.01
N GLU A 137 -12.83 0.92 21.16
CA GLU A 137 -13.28 2.30 21.25
C GLU A 137 -12.68 2.96 22.51
N ILE A 138 -12.16 4.17 22.35
CA ILE A 138 -11.68 4.99 23.47
C ILE A 138 -12.65 6.13 23.75
N SER A 139 -13.01 6.31 25.02
CA SER A 139 -13.91 7.38 25.43
C SER A 139 -13.20 8.74 25.51
N ALA A 140 -13.97 9.82 25.39
CA ALA A 140 -13.47 11.18 25.62
C ALA A 140 -12.79 11.35 26.98
N ASN A 141 -13.32 10.71 28.03
CA ASN A 141 -12.78 10.80 29.36
C ASN A 141 -11.39 10.14 29.48
N GLU A 142 -11.18 9.02 28.84
CA GLU A 142 -9.86 8.38 28.82
C GLU A 142 -8.84 9.20 28.01
N ILE A 143 -9.24 9.78 26.88
CA ILE A 143 -8.39 10.68 26.10
C ILE A 143 -7.98 11.90 26.95
N ARG A 144 -8.92 12.55 27.65
CA ARG A 144 -8.64 13.72 28.50
C ARG A 144 -7.60 13.44 29.58
N LYS A 145 -7.55 12.22 30.13
CA LYS A 145 -6.65 11.82 31.22
C LYS A 145 -5.23 11.45 30.73
N ILE A 146 -4.99 11.28 29.43
CA ILE A 146 -3.67 10.90 28.93
C ILE A 146 -2.65 11.95 29.32
N LYS A 147 -1.62 11.49 30.04
CA LYS A 147 -0.51 12.33 30.50
C LYS A 147 0.51 12.53 29.40
N VAL A 148 0.94 13.74 29.22
CA VAL A 148 1.91 14.16 28.22
C VAL A 148 2.92 15.13 28.83
N ALA A 149 4.07 15.25 28.21
CA ALA A 149 5.03 16.30 28.52
C ALA A 149 5.12 17.26 27.33
N VAL A 150 5.20 18.55 27.58
CA VAL A 150 5.15 19.60 26.56
C VAL A 150 6.19 20.67 26.88
N PRO A 151 7.03 21.07 25.90
CA PRO A 151 8.00 22.14 26.06
C PRO A 151 7.36 23.52 25.93
N VAL A 152 8.17 24.57 26.08
CA VAL A 152 7.76 25.94 25.79
C VAL A 152 7.37 26.11 24.32
N GLN A 153 6.53 27.13 24.05
CA GLN A 153 5.91 27.36 22.74
C GLN A 153 6.93 27.40 21.59
N ASN A 154 8.06 28.09 21.75
CA ASN A 154 9.10 28.19 20.73
C ASN A 154 9.69 26.80 20.35
N GLU A 155 9.90 25.93 21.33
CA GLU A 155 10.40 24.55 21.08
C GLU A 155 9.32 23.70 20.41
N GLN A 156 8.04 23.86 20.77
CA GLN A 156 6.92 23.22 20.07
C GLN A 156 6.94 23.56 18.59
N GLU A 157 7.08 24.83 18.23
CA GLU A 157 7.12 25.32 16.84
C GLU A 157 8.31 24.77 16.06
N GLN A 158 9.49 24.70 16.66
CA GLN A 158 10.70 24.16 16.03
C GLN A 158 10.56 22.65 15.78
N ILE A 159 10.07 21.89 16.74
CA ILE A 159 9.81 20.44 16.61
C ILE A 159 8.77 20.20 15.51
N ALA A 160 7.66 20.94 15.56
CA ALA A 160 6.59 20.83 14.57
C ALA A 160 7.08 21.15 13.15
N LYS A 161 7.88 22.21 13.00
CA LYS A 161 8.47 22.59 11.71
C LYS A 161 9.39 21.50 11.15
N LEU A 162 10.29 20.95 11.99
CA LEU A 162 11.19 19.88 11.54
C LEU A 162 10.43 18.64 11.07
N LEU A 163 9.42 18.20 11.84
CA LEU A 163 8.61 17.04 11.48
C LEU A 163 7.74 17.30 10.24
N SER A 164 7.21 18.51 10.08
CA SER A 164 6.47 18.92 8.89
C SER A 164 7.31 18.88 7.63
N LEU A 165 8.58 19.33 7.68
CA LEU A 165 9.49 19.24 6.55
C LEU A 165 9.77 17.79 6.11
N ILE A 166 9.79 16.85 7.06
CA ILE A 166 9.94 15.43 6.73
C ILE A 166 8.65 14.90 6.09
N ASP A 167 7.47 15.28 6.58
CA ASP A 167 6.19 14.89 5.98
C ASP A 167 6.06 15.44 4.55
N GLU A 168 6.48 16.65 4.28
CA GLU A 168 6.52 17.23 2.93
C GLU A 168 7.45 16.44 2.00
N ARG A 169 8.61 16.01 2.50
CA ARG A 169 9.53 15.14 1.74
C ARG A 169 8.91 13.78 1.45
N ILE A 170 8.24 13.17 2.42
CA ILE A 170 7.51 11.90 2.23
C ILE A 170 6.39 12.06 1.20
N ALA A 171 5.62 13.14 1.28
CA ALA A 171 4.56 13.42 0.30
C ALA A 171 5.12 13.64 -1.11
N THR A 172 6.19 14.42 -1.25
CA THR A 172 6.88 14.63 -2.53
C THR A 172 7.42 13.32 -3.10
N GLN A 173 8.03 12.49 -2.25
CA GLN A 173 8.58 11.20 -2.63
C GLN A 173 7.50 10.25 -3.14
N ASN A 174 6.35 10.19 -2.48
CA ASN A 174 5.19 9.41 -2.92
C ASN A 174 4.69 9.87 -4.30
N LYS A 175 4.62 11.19 -4.53
CA LYS A 175 4.22 11.76 -5.81
C LYS A 175 5.20 11.39 -6.94
N ILE A 176 6.50 11.48 -6.69
CA ILE A 176 7.53 11.05 -7.65
C ILE A 176 7.34 9.58 -8.05
N ILE A 177 7.12 8.70 -7.07
CA ILE A 177 6.89 7.27 -7.32
C ILE A 177 5.61 7.06 -8.16
N GLU A 178 4.54 7.76 -7.84
CA GLU A 178 3.29 7.69 -8.61
C GLU A 178 3.48 8.17 -10.05
N ASP A 179 4.14 9.29 -10.25
CA ASP A 179 4.41 9.85 -11.58
C ASP A 179 5.32 8.94 -12.41
N LEU A 180 6.34 8.31 -11.81
CA LEU A 180 7.16 7.30 -12.47
C LEU A 180 6.35 6.06 -12.89
N LYS A 181 5.42 5.59 -12.06
CA LYS A 181 4.51 4.49 -12.43
C LYS A 181 3.59 4.86 -13.60
N LYS A 182 3.07 6.08 -13.61
CA LYS A 182 2.27 6.60 -14.75
C LYS A 182 3.12 6.69 -16.01
N LEU A 183 4.35 7.21 -15.90
CA LEU A 183 5.30 7.29 -17.01
C LEU A 183 5.62 5.91 -17.58
N LYS A 184 5.92 4.93 -16.73
CA LYS A 184 6.13 3.52 -17.15
C LYS A 184 4.95 2.99 -17.94
N SER A 185 3.72 3.21 -17.44
CA SER A 185 2.50 2.78 -18.12
C SER A 185 2.32 3.45 -19.49
N ALA A 186 2.58 4.76 -19.59
CA ALA A 186 2.50 5.51 -20.83
C ALA A 186 3.53 5.04 -21.86
N ILE A 187 4.79 4.85 -21.45
CA ILE A 187 5.87 4.35 -22.32
C ILE A 187 5.57 2.93 -22.79
N SER A 188 5.10 2.05 -21.90
CA SER A 188 4.69 0.68 -22.28
C SER A 188 3.58 0.72 -23.34
N LYS A 189 2.56 1.55 -23.12
CA LYS A 189 1.48 1.72 -24.10
C LYS A 189 2.01 2.24 -25.44
N GLN A 190 2.85 3.26 -25.44
CA GLN A 190 3.42 3.85 -26.65
C GLN A 190 4.32 2.85 -27.40
N ALA A 191 5.15 2.08 -26.68
CA ALA A 191 6.06 1.11 -27.27
C ALA A 191 5.29 -0.05 -27.93
N PHE A 192 4.33 -0.64 -27.22
CA PHE A 192 3.62 -1.84 -27.68
C PHE A 192 2.37 -1.55 -28.55
N ALA A 193 1.94 -0.31 -28.67
CA ALA A 193 0.87 0.09 -29.60
C ALA A 193 1.36 0.37 -31.02
N GLN A 194 2.67 0.39 -31.26
CA GLN A 194 3.23 0.60 -32.58
C GLN A 194 3.03 -0.63 -33.47
N LYS A 195 2.99 -0.43 -34.81
CA LYS A 195 2.91 -1.53 -35.75
C LYS A 195 4.21 -2.37 -35.65
N PRO A 196 4.13 -3.66 -35.30
CA PRO A 196 5.31 -4.52 -35.22
C PRO A 196 5.77 -4.92 -36.62
N ASN A 197 7.03 -5.33 -36.72
CA ASN A 197 7.59 -5.91 -37.93
C ASN A 197 7.05 -7.33 -38.19
N GLY A 198 6.65 -8.02 -37.11
CA GLY A 198 6.08 -9.35 -37.15
C GLY A 198 5.53 -9.79 -35.80
N TRP A 199 5.00 -10.98 -35.76
CA TRP A 199 4.45 -11.62 -34.58
C TRP A 199 4.99 -13.02 -34.41
N ASN A 200 5.38 -13.38 -33.21
CA ASN A 200 5.79 -14.73 -32.84
C ASN A 200 4.80 -15.32 -31.83
N ARG A 201 4.45 -16.56 -31.98
CA ARG A 201 3.74 -17.28 -30.93
C ARG A 201 4.69 -17.50 -29.75
N LEU A 202 4.22 -17.35 -28.54
CA LEU A 202 5.05 -17.48 -27.34
C LEU A 202 5.72 -18.87 -27.26
N ASP A 203 5.03 -19.95 -27.68
CA ASP A 203 5.58 -21.31 -27.67
C ASP A 203 6.77 -21.50 -28.59
N THR A 204 6.98 -20.65 -29.59
CA THR A 204 8.16 -20.70 -30.45
C THR A 204 9.40 -20.11 -29.80
N LEU A 205 9.23 -19.30 -28.74
CA LEU A 205 10.30 -18.55 -28.09
C LEU A 205 10.93 -19.28 -26.88
N PHE A 206 10.35 -20.38 -26.43
CA PHE A 206 10.90 -21.16 -25.33
C PHE A 206 11.28 -22.61 -25.79
N SER A 207 12.27 -23.19 -25.14
CA SER A 207 12.70 -24.58 -25.36
C SER A 207 11.89 -25.58 -24.55
N LYS A 208 11.48 -25.16 -23.34
CA LYS A 208 10.64 -25.93 -22.41
C LYS A 208 9.64 -25.01 -21.74
N GLY A 209 8.37 -25.37 -21.80
CA GLY A 209 7.30 -24.67 -21.12
C GLY A 209 6.30 -25.68 -20.55
N LYS A 210 6.07 -25.60 -19.23
CA LYS A 210 5.20 -26.56 -18.53
C LYS A 210 4.52 -25.86 -17.33
N ALA A 211 3.28 -26.25 -17.05
CA ALA A 211 2.63 -25.95 -15.80
C ALA A 211 3.36 -26.66 -14.65
N GLY A 212 3.31 -26.08 -13.47
CA GLY A 212 3.81 -26.70 -12.27
C GLY A 212 2.89 -27.80 -11.75
N GLY A 213 3.12 -28.24 -10.53
CA GLY A 213 2.30 -29.23 -9.84
C GLY A 213 2.29 -28.97 -8.34
N THR A 214 1.20 -29.37 -7.71
CA THR A 214 1.07 -29.27 -6.25
C THR A 214 0.98 -30.67 -5.68
N PRO A 215 1.89 -31.07 -4.79
CA PRO A 215 1.75 -32.32 -4.05
C PRO A 215 0.47 -32.34 -3.23
N THR A 216 0.00 -33.53 -2.87
CA THR A 216 -1.20 -33.71 -2.04
C THR A 216 -1.06 -32.90 -0.75
N SER A 217 -1.91 -31.89 -0.56
CA SER A 217 -1.81 -30.92 0.55
C SER A 217 -2.01 -31.52 1.94
N THR A 218 -2.71 -32.67 2.04
CA THR A 218 -2.94 -33.39 3.28
C THR A 218 -1.70 -34.14 3.79
N ASN A 219 -0.73 -34.41 2.90
CA ASN A 219 0.51 -35.07 3.31
C ASN A 219 1.58 -34.03 3.69
N LYS A 220 1.76 -33.85 5.00
CA LYS A 220 2.72 -32.85 5.54
C LYS A 220 4.19 -33.17 5.21
N GLU A 221 4.54 -34.43 4.95
CA GLU A 221 5.89 -34.83 4.59
C GLU A 221 6.35 -34.30 3.23
N TYR A 222 5.40 -33.88 2.36
CA TYR A 222 5.70 -33.30 1.07
C TYR A 222 6.13 -31.84 1.13
N TYR A 223 5.97 -31.20 2.29
CA TYR A 223 6.20 -29.77 2.52
C TYR A 223 7.31 -29.52 3.55
N ASN A 224 7.68 -28.24 3.72
CA ASN A 224 8.68 -27.77 4.71
C ASN A 224 10.09 -28.35 4.49
N GLY A 225 10.43 -28.73 3.24
CA GLY A 225 11.78 -29.11 2.86
C GLY A 225 12.64 -27.92 2.40
N GLU A 226 13.60 -28.19 1.52
CA GLU A 226 14.57 -27.20 1.04
C GLU A 226 14.26 -26.67 -0.38
N ILE A 227 13.28 -27.24 -1.09
CA ILE A 227 12.99 -26.90 -2.48
C ILE A 227 11.99 -25.74 -2.50
N PRO A 228 12.38 -24.53 -2.97
CA PRO A 228 11.48 -23.39 -3.03
C PRO A 228 10.21 -23.69 -3.84
N PHE A 229 9.04 -23.32 -3.29
CA PHE A 229 7.73 -23.53 -3.91
C PHE A 229 6.98 -22.21 -4.04
N LEU A 230 6.93 -21.68 -5.24
CA LEU A 230 6.42 -20.36 -5.57
C LEU A 230 4.91 -20.25 -5.38
N SER A 231 4.49 -19.22 -4.67
CA SER A 231 3.11 -18.79 -4.53
C SER A 231 2.84 -17.45 -5.24
N ILE A 232 1.57 -17.14 -5.49
CA ILE A 232 1.15 -15.81 -6.01
C ILE A 232 1.55 -14.70 -5.05
N ASN A 233 1.52 -14.97 -3.74
CA ASN A 233 1.90 -14.02 -2.70
C ASN A 233 3.39 -13.64 -2.79
N ASP A 234 4.27 -14.60 -3.07
CA ASP A 234 5.69 -14.35 -3.29
C ASP A 234 5.92 -13.39 -4.47
N ILE A 235 5.21 -13.61 -5.59
CA ILE A 235 5.29 -12.74 -6.77
C ILE A 235 4.77 -11.34 -6.44
N THR A 236 3.67 -11.24 -5.71
CA THR A 236 3.07 -9.95 -5.34
C THR A 236 4.00 -9.15 -4.43
N LYS A 237 4.72 -9.81 -3.52
CA LYS A 237 5.65 -9.17 -2.60
C LYS A 237 6.96 -8.74 -3.25
N GLN A 238 7.48 -9.54 -4.19
CA GLN A 238 8.81 -9.35 -4.78
C GLN A 238 8.78 -8.70 -6.17
N GLY A 239 7.66 -8.80 -6.89
CA GLY A 239 7.47 -8.16 -8.19
C GLY A 239 8.17 -8.88 -9.33
N LYS A 240 9.03 -8.15 -10.09
CA LYS A 240 9.68 -8.68 -11.30
C LYS A 240 10.56 -9.88 -11.03
N TYR A 241 11.35 -9.86 -9.98
CA TYR A 241 12.32 -10.91 -9.66
C TYR A 241 11.97 -11.61 -8.35
N VAL A 242 11.85 -12.94 -8.40
CA VAL A 242 11.65 -13.78 -7.21
C VAL A 242 12.97 -14.40 -6.80
N ARG A 243 13.38 -14.18 -5.56
CA ARG A 243 14.65 -14.62 -4.95
C ARG A 243 14.47 -15.63 -3.83
N TYR A 244 13.28 -15.67 -3.23
CA TYR A 244 12.91 -16.59 -2.15
C TYR A 244 11.43 -16.93 -2.21
N THR A 245 11.01 -17.97 -1.53
CA THR A 245 9.60 -18.36 -1.39
C THR A 245 9.28 -18.59 0.07
N GLU A 246 8.03 -18.33 0.46
CA GLU A 246 7.55 -18.61 1.82
C GLU A 246 7.36 -20.12 2.05
N ASN A 247 6.98 -20.84 1.00
CA ASN A 247 6.72 -22.27 1.06
C ASN A 247 7.85 -23.05 0.38
N HIS A 248 8.07 -24.27 0.86
CA HIS A 248 9.07 -25.19 0.33
C HIS A 248 8.49 -26.59 0.21
N LEU A 249 8.95 -27.33 -0.78
CA LEU A 249 8.69 -28.77 -0.91
C LEU A 249 9.84 -29.59 -0.35
N SER A 250 9.53 -30.76 0.16
CA SER A 250 10.52 -31.81 0.38
C SER A 250 10.87 -32.53 -0.93
N ARG A 251 11.95 -33.29 -0.93
CA ARG A 251 12.32 -34.15 -2.06
C ARG A 251 11.20 -35.15 -2.38
N SER A 252 10.60 -35.74 -1.33
CA SER A 252 9.46 -36.63 -1.48
C SER A 252 8.25 -35.93 -2.13
N GLY A 253 7.98 -34.67 -1.77
CA GLY A 253 6.93 -33.87 -2.37
C GLY A 253 7.16 -33.58 -3.86
N LEU A 254 8.42 -33.31 -4.23
CA LEU A 254 8.78 -33.13 -5.64
C LEU A 254 8.60 -34.43 -6.43
N GLU A 255 9.10 -35.54 -5.92
CA GLU A 255 9.08 -36.87 -6.61
C GLU A 255 7.67 -37.45 -6.72
N ASN A 256 6.77 -37.16 -5.78
CA ASN A 256 5.38 -37.61 -5.74
C ASN A 256 4.36 -36.60 -6.31
N SER A 257 4.79 -35.69 -7.17
CA SER A 257 3.92 -34.73 -7.82
C SER A 257 4.33 -34.45 -9.26
N SER A 258 3.50 -33.68 -9.98
CA SER A 258 3.85 -33.17 -11.31
C SER A 258 4.72 -31.93 -11.28
N ALA A 259 5.11 -31.46 -10.07
CA ALA A 259 6.02 -30.34 -9.90
C ALA A 259 7.37 -30.63 -10.57
N TRP A 260 8.03 -29.61 -11.03
CA TRP A 260 9.37 -29.70 -11.61
C TRP A 260 10.21 -28.49 -11.19
N VAL A 261 11.50 -28.67 -11.12
CA VAL A 261 12.42 -27.60 -10.80
C VAL A 261 12.58 -26.72 -12.03
N VAL A 262 12.10 -25.50 -11.93
CA VAL A 262 12.24 -24.44 -12.92
C VAL A 262 13.61 -23.82 -12.73
N PRO A 263 14.50 -23.85 -13.74
CA PRO A 263 15.82 -23.23 -13.64
C PRO A 263 15.73 -21.72 -13.41
N GLU A 264 16.78 -21.16 -12.86
CA GLU A 264 16.91 -19.70 -12.72
C GLU A 264 16.79 -18.98 -14.08
N TYR A 265 16.35 -17.72 -14.02
CA TYR A 265 16.11 -16.87 -15.20
C TYR A 265 15.10 -17.46 -16.19
N SER A 266 14.08 -18.14 -15.66
CA SER A 266 12.90 -18.55 -16.41
C SER A 266 11.79 -17.52 -16.26
N LEU A 267 10.91 -17.44 -17.26
CA LEU A 267 9.73 -16.59 -17.21
C LEU A 267 8.54 -17.38 -16.69
N ILE A 268 7.81 -16.85 -15.74
CA ILE A 268 6.68 -17.53 -15.08
C ILE A 268 5.45 -16.63 -15.18
N ILE A 269 4.32 -17.21 -15.61
CA ILE A 269 3.03 -16.53 -15.72
C ILE A 269 1.96 -17.27 -14.92
N SER A 270 1.15 -16.55 -14.16
CA SER A 270 0.01 -17.13 -13.44
C SER A 270 -1.18 -17.38 -14.37
N MET A 271 -1.78 -18.56 -14.27
CA MET A 271 -2.96 -18.98 -15.04
C MET A 271 -4.26 -18.88 -14.23
N TYR A 272 -4.15 -18.99 -12.89
CA TYR A 272 -5.27 -18.90 -11.94
C TYR A 272 -4.93 -17.85 -10.90
N ALA A 273 -5.90 -17.37 -10.18
CA ALA A 273 -5.79 -16.28 -9.21
C ALA A 273 -4.83 -15.17 -9.70
N SER A 274 -5.18 -13.94 -9.72
CA SER A 274 -4.32 -12.88 -10.32
C SER A 274 -3.80 -13.20 -11.73
N VAL A 275 -4.67 -13.73 -12.60
CA VAL A 275 -4.35 -14.21 -13.95
C VAL A 275 -3.46 -13.26 -14.73
N GLY A 276 -2.43 -13.81 -15.39
CA GLY A 276 -1.47 -13.04 -16.19
C GLY A 276 -0.42 -12.28 -15.39
N LEU A 277 -0.27 -12.54 -14.09
CA LEU A 277 0.85 -12.02 -13.32
C LEU A 277 2.14 -12.69 -13.77
N VAL A 278 3.17 -11.89 -14.06
CA VAL A 278 4.44 -12.37 -14.64
C VAL A 278 5.58 -12.09 -13.68
N THR A 279 6.51 -13.03 -13.58
CA THR A 279 7.75 -12.87 -12.81
C THR A 279 8.91 -13.64 -13.44
N ILE A 280 10.13 -13.34 -13.00
CA ILE A 280 11.37 -14.02 -13.35
C ILE A 280 11.96 -14.58 -12.06
N ASN A 281 12.34 -15.86 -12.03
CA ASN A 281 13.03 -16.42 -10.86
C ASN A 281 14.55 -16.20 -10.97
N GLU A 282 15.18 -15.76 -9.89
CA GLU A 282 16.65 -15.64 -9.79
C GLU A 282 17.28 -16.85 -9.08
N VAL A 283 16.47 -17.78 -8.59
CA VAL A 283 16.90 -19.04 -8.00
C VAL A 283 16.08 -20.19 -8.59
N PRO A 284 16.59 -21.43 -8.64
CA PRO A 284 15.78 -22.57 -9.02
C PRO A 284 14.58 -22.73 -8.10
N ILE A 285 13.39 -22.87 -8.65
CA ILE A 285 12.13 -22.96 -7.88
C ILE A 285 11.19 -24.00 -8.47
N THR A 286 10.21 -24.44 -7.69
CA THR A 286 9.06 -25.19 -8.18
C THR A 286 7.81 -24.32 -8.16
N THR A 287 6.79 -24.65 -8.92
CA THR A 287 5.53 -23.89 -8.98
C THR A 287 4.33 -24.83 -8.87
N SER A 288 3.20 -24.29 -8.42
CA SER A 288 1.94 -25.02 -8.48
C SER A 288 1.40 -25.10 -9.92
N GLN A 289 0.37 -25.91 -10.13
CA GLN A 289 -0.34 -26.00 -11.42
C GLN A 289 -1.01 -24.68 -11.83
N ALA A 290 -1.11 -23.72 -10.93
CA ALA A 290 -1.65 -22.39 -11.21
C ALA A 290 -0.67 -21.49 -12.01
N MET A 291 0.54 -21.95 -12.26
CA MET A 291 1.59 -21.20 -12.94
C MET A 291 2.17 -21.98 -14.10
N PHE A 292 2.48 -21.28 -15.18
CA PHE A 292 3.18 -21.82 -16.35
C PHE A 292 4.58 -21.21 -16.38
N ALA A 293 5.61 -22.05 -16.34
CA ALA A 293 7.00 -21.62 -16.36
C ALA A 293 7.65 -21.97 -17.71
N MET A 294 8.49 -21.06 -18.22
CA MET A 294 9.08 -21.12 -19.56
C MET A 294 10.59 -20.85 -19.51
N GLN A 295 11.36 -21.78 -20.09
CA GLN A 295 12.78 -21.59 -20.39
C GLN A 295 12.94 -21.00 -21.80
N LEU A 296 13.36 -19.76 -21.91
CA LEU A 296 13.52 -19.12 -23.21
C LEU A 296 14.71 -19.72 -24.00
N ARG A 297 14.57 -19.79 -25.32
CA ARG A 297 15.65 -20.13 -26.25
C ARG A 297 16.70 -19.03 -26.30
N ASP A 298 16.22 -17.78 -26.37
CA ASP A 298 17.03 -16.58 -26.36
C ASP A 298 16.80 -15.84 -25.03
N LYS A 299 17.81 -15.88 -24.16
CA LYS A 299 17.75 -15.26 -22.84
C LYS A 299 17.70 -13.73 -22.90
N ASP A 300 18.19 -13.14 -23.99
CA ASP A 300 18.16 -11.69 -24.17
C ASP A 300 16.72 -11.15 -24.26
N LEU A 301 15.79 -12.00 -24.70
CA LEU A 301 14.37 -11.66 -24.76
C LEU A 301 13.65 -11.69 -23.40
N LEU A 302 14.28 -12.11 -22.32
CA LEU A 302 13.64 -12.33 -21.02
C LEU A 302 12.94 -11.06 -20.48
N ASP A 303 13.67 -9.94 -20.44
CA ASP A 303 13.13 -8.66 -19.97
C ASP A 303 12.07 -8.11 -20.93
N TYR A 304 12.28 -8.24 -22.24
CA TYR A 304 11.31 -7.81 -23.24
C TYR A 304 9.97 -8.56 -23.08
N LEU A 305 10.02 -9.88 -22.94
CA LEU A 305 8.84 -10.70 -22.74
C LEU A 305 8.16 -10.42 -21.39
N TYR A 306 8.92 -10.20 -20.33
CA TYR A 306 8.37 -9.78 -19.05
C TYR A 306 7.54 -8.51 -19.19
N TYR A 307 8.07 -7.46 -19.84
CA TYR A 307 7.37 -6.19 -19.99
C TYR A 307 6.18 -6.30 -20.94
N TYR A 308 6.32 -7.03 -22.04
CA TYR A 308 5.20 -7.23 -22.94
C TYR A 308 4.06 -8.02 -22.28
N LEU A 309 4.34 -9.14 -21.64
CA LEU A 309 3.32 -9.94 -20.96
C LEU A 309 2.67 -9.20 -19.79
N SER A 310 3.44 -8.37 -19.06
CA SER A 310 2.89 -7.48 -18.06
C SER A 310 1.92 -6.45 -18.68
N TYR A 311 2.27 -5.87 -19.83
CA TYR A 311 1.38 -4.98 -20.58
C TYR A 311 0.14 -5.75 -21.10
N PHE A 312 0.33 -6.94 -21.63
CA PHE A 312 -0.73 -7.83 -22.14
C PHE A 312 -1.77 -8.14 -21.06
N LYS A 313 -1.33 -8.41 -19.84
CA LYS A 313 -2.21 -8.63 -18.68
C LYS A 313 -3.25 -7.51 -18.54
N TYR A 314 -2.83 -6.26 -18.59
CA TYR A 314 -3.73 -5.13 -18.36
C TYR A 314 -4.60 -4.78 -19.56
N ARG A 315 -4.16 -5.11 -20.79
CA ARG A 315 -4.81 -4.66 -22.02
C ARG A 315 -5.59 -5.74 -22.76
N HIS A 316 -5.15 -6.98 -22.66
CA HIS A 316 -5.63 -8.03 -23.55
C HIS A 316 -6.08 -9.30 -22.84
N ILE A 317 -5.65 -9.57 -21.62
CA ILE A 317 -5.93 -10.83 -20.92
C ILE A 317 -7.42 -11.11 -20.78
N HIS A 318 -8.24 -10.06 -20.58
CA HIS A 318 -9.69 -10.17 -20.43
C HIS A 318 -10.40 -10.82 -21.62
N LYS A 319 -9.78 -10.78 -22.81
CA LYS A 319 -10.30 -11.43 -24.03
C LYS A 319 -10.17 -12.95 -24.02
N TYR A 320 -9.33 -13.46 -23.14
CA TYR A 320 -8.97 -14.89 -23.05
C TYR A 320 -9.51 -15.53 -21.77
N LEU A 321 -10.15 -14.77 -20.90
CA LEU A 321 -10.73 -15.31 -19.67
C LEU A 321 -11.95 -16.17 -20.01
N GLU A 322 -11.93 -17.40 -19.54
CA GLU A 322 -13.08 -18.30 -19.64
C GLU A 322 -14.22 -17.77 -18.74
N THR A 323 -15.43 -17.74 -19.29
CA THR A 323 -16.63 -17.31 -18.55
C THR A 323 -17.07 -18.42 -17.59
N GLY A 324 -16.85 -18.19 -16.30
CA GLY A 324 -17.24 -19.10 -15.22
C GLY A 324 -17.10 -18.41 -13.86
N THR A 325 -17.32 -19.16 -12.78
CA THR A 325 -17.22 -18.67 -11.39
C THR A 325 -15.82 -18.19 -11.00
N GLN A 326 -14.78 -18.59 -11.73
CA GLN A 326 -13.41 -18.08 -11.59
C GLN A 326 -12.82 -17.81 -12.98
N SER A 327 -12.39 -16.56 -13.20
CA SER A 327 -11.66 -16.20 -14.41
C SER A 327 -10.27 -16.86 -14.41
N ASN A 328 -9.98 -17.67 -15.40
CA ASN A 328 -8.68 -18.35 -15.58
C ASN A 328 -8.28 -18.39 -17.06
N ILE A 329 -7.02 -18.76 -17.31
CA ILE A 329 -6.49 -19.15 -18.62
C ILE A 329 -5.78 -20.50 -18.47
N ASN A 330 -5.67 -21.25 -19.56
CA ASN A 330 -4.97 -22.53 -19.57
C ASN A 330 -3.59 -22.43 -20.26
N ALA A 331 -2.83 -23.53 -20.20
CA ALA A 331 -1.49 -23.60 -20.80
C ALA A 331 -1.50 -23.35 -22.30
N ASP A 332 -2.55 -23.76 -23.03
CA ASP A 332 -2.63 -23.60 -24.49
C ASP A 332 -2.90 -22.13 -24.85
N ILE A 333 -3.70 -21.43 -24.08
CA ILE A 333 -3.87 -19.98 -24.21
C ILE A 333 -2.52 -19.29 -23.99
N VAL A 334 -1.76 -19.65 -22.94
CA VAL A 334 -0.44 -19.07 -22.70
C VAL A 334 0.50 -19.31 -23.86
N ARG A 335 0.58 -20.54 -24.38
CA ARG A 335 1.40 -20.90 -25.54
C ARG A 335 1.01 -20.12 -26.80
N GLY A 336 -0.27 -19.87 -26.98
CA GLY A 336 -0.84 -19.16 -28.13
C GLY A 336 -0.71 -17.65 -28.08
N ILE A 337 -0.23 -17.03 -26.99
CA ILE A 337 -0.06 -15.57 -26.90
C ILE A 337 0.86 -15.10 -28.02
N MET A 338 0.39 -14.09 -28.78
CA MET A 338 1.16 -13.48 -29.86
C MET A 338 2.03 -12.36 -29.32
N ILE A 339 3.32 -12.46 -29.55
CA ILE A 339 4.36 -11.53 -29.11
C ILE A 339 4.78 -10.66 -30.30
N PRO A 340 4.65 -9.33 -30.24
CA PRO A 340 5.11 -8.46 -31.31
C PRO A 340 6.65 -8.43 -31.35
N THR A 341 7.23 -8.29 -32.53
CA THR A 341 8.65 -8.02 -32.67
C THR A 341 8.86 -6.77 -33.50
N TYR A 342 9.76 -5.93 -33.04
CA TYR A 342 10.19 -4.68 -33.70
C TYR A 342 11.63 -4.77 -34.20
N GLY A 343 12.18 -6.00 -34.26
CA GLY A 343 13.57 -6.30 -34.46
C GLY A 343 14.36 -6.34 -33.14
N HIS A 344 15.42 -7.15 -33.10
CA HIS A 344 16.17 -7.45 -31.86
C HIS A 344 16.64 -6.17 -31.14
N SER A 345 17.33 -5.28 -31.84
CA SER A 345 17.86 -4.02 -31.24
C SER A 345 16.77 -3.16 -30.61
N ARG A 346 15.61 -3.04 -31.25
CA ARG A 346 14.50 -2.24 -30.74
C ARG A 346 13.78 -2.93 -29.56
N ASN A 347 13.62 -4.23 -29.61
CA ASN A 347 13.08 -4.99 -28.47
C ASN A 347 13.95 -4.81 -27.23
N MET A 348 15.28 -4.87 -27.39
CA MET A 348 16.24 -4.63 -26.31
C MET A 348 16.16 -3.19 -25.77
N LYS A 349 16.02 -2.20 -26.65
CA LYS A 349 15.86 -0.80 -26.26
C LYS A 349 14.58 -0.56 -25.48
N ILE A 350 13.46 -1.18 -25.86
CA ILE A 350 12.18 -1.13 -25.11
C ILE A 350 12.40 -1.72 -23.71
N ALA A 351 12.99 -2.91 -23.64
CA ALA A 351 13.23 -3.61 -22.37
C ALA A 351 14.15 -2.78 -21.44
N SER A 352 15.28 -2.29 -21.94
CA SER A 352 16.24 -1.49 -21.16
C SER A 352 15.65 -0.17 -20.68
N THR A 353 14.83 0.50 -21.49
CA THR A 353 14.13 1.73 -21.08
C THR A 353 13.17 1.46 -19.90
N LEU A 354 12.35 0.42 -20.01
CA LEU A 354 11.41 0.07 -18.95
C LEU A 354 12.12 -0.43 -17.69
N GLN A 355 13.22 -1.16 -17.84
CA GLN A 355 14.08 -1.60 -16.73
C GLN A 355 14.72 -0.40 -16.00
N GLY A 356 15.18 0.61 -16.75
CA GLY A 356 15.72 1.85 -16.15
C GLY A 356 14.67 2.58 -15.31
N ILE A 357 13.40 2.60 -15.76
CA ILE A 357 12.31 3.20 -14.97
C ILE A 357 12.01 2.36 -13.71
N ASP A 358 12.01 1.03 -13.80
CA ASP A 358 11.83 0.17 -12.63
C ASP A 358 12.94 0.37 -11.61
N ALA A 359 14.21 0.41 -12.05
CA ALA A 359 15.33 0.69 -11.17
C ALA A 359 15.20 2.06 -10.47
N LYS A 360 14.68 3.07 -11.19
CA LYS A 360 14.40 4.38 -10.60
C LYS A 360 13.28 4.32 -9.57
N ILE A 361 12.19 3.60 -9.85
CA ILE A 361 11.09 3.38 -8.90
C ILE A 361 11.59 2.69 -7.63
N ASP A 362 12.39 1.63 -7.76
CA ASP A 362 12.94 0.88 -6.62
C ASP A 362 13.86 1.75 -5.75
N ASN A 363 14.68 2.60 -6.38
CA ASN A 363 15.49 3.57 -5.67
C ASN A 363 14.63 4.57 -4.88
N GLU A 364 13.59 5.13 -5.51
CA GLU A 364 12.69 6.09 -4.84
C GLU A 364 11.88 5.45 -3.71
N LEU A 365 11.49 4.17 -3.85
CA LEU A 365 10.87 3.40 -2.76
C LEU A 365 11.84 3.19 -1.59
N SER A 366 13.11 2.97 -1.87
CA SER A 366 14.16 2.85 -0.84
C SER A 366 14.37 4.17 -0.10
N VAL A 367 14.40 5.29 -0.81
CA VAL A 367 14.47 6.65 -0.23
C VAL A 367 13.24 6.93 0.65
N LEU A 368 12.04 6.59 0.18
CA LEU A 368 10.81 6.73 0.95
C LEU A 368 10.87 5.94 2.27
N LYS A 369 11.40 4.71 2.23
CA LYS A 369 11.60 3.89 3.42
C LYS A 369 12.55 4.57 4.42
N LEU A 370 13.62 5.21 3.95
CA LEU A 370 14.55 5.94 4.80
C LEU A 370 13.89 7.16 5.45
N PHE A 371 13.11 7.95 4.71
CA PHE A 371 12.38 9.08 5.30
C PHE A 371 11.37 8.64 6.37
N ASN A 372 10.64 7.56 6.15
CA ASN A 372 9.73 7.01 7.15
C ASN A 372 10.48 6.54 8.41
N ARG A 373 11.65 5.89 8.25
CA ARG A 373 12.52 5.50 9.39
C ARG A 373 13.03 6.72 10.14
N GLN A 374 13.46 7.76 9.43
CA GLN A 374 13.91 9.02 10.02
C GLN A 374 12.78 9.69 10.82
N LYS A 375 11.56 9.79 10.25
CA LYS A 375 10.40 10.32 10.95
C LYS A 375 10.13 9.56 12.25
N ASN A 376 10.07 8.24 12.19
CA ASN A 376 9.81 7.40 13.36
C ASN A 376 10.91 7.57 14.43
N TYR A 377 12.18 7.66 14.03
CA TYR A 377 13.29 7.90 14.92
C TYR A 377 13.14 9.27 15.62
N LEU A 378 12.87 10.34 14.87
CA LEU A 378 12.67 11.68 15.44
C LEU A 378 11.48 11.73 16.40
N LEU A 379 10.34 11.13 16.03
CA LEU A 379 9.20 11.01 16.92
C LEU A 379 9.58 10.31 18.24
N SER A 380 10.36 9.25 18.18
CA SER A 380 10.81 8.52 19.38
C SER A 380 11.85 9.27 20.23
N GLN A 381 12.61 10.19 19.64
CA GLN A 381 13.65 10.96 20.35
C GLN A 381 13.16 12.31 20.86
N MET A 382 12.18 12.90 20.20
CA MET A 382 11.67 14.24 20.54
C MET A 382 10.57 14.20 21.60
N PHE A 383 9.74 13.17 21.60
CA PHE A 383 8.62 13.03 22.54
C PHE A 383 8.94 11.92 23.55
N ILE A 384 9.44 12.32 24.71
CA ILE A 384 9.83 11.40 25.80
C ILE A 384 8.74 11.28 26.84
#